data_fd0c66a8c5f948b30510c50a52ff6c08
#
_entry.id   fd0c66a8c5f948b30510c50a52ff6c08
#
_cell.length_a   1.000
_cell.length_b   1.000
_cell.length_c   1.000
_cell.angle_alpha   90.00
_cell.angle_beta   90.00
_cell.angle_gamma   90.00
#
_symmetry.space_group_name_H-M   'P 1'
#
loop_
_entity.id
_entity.type
_entity.pdbx_description
1 polymer ?
#
loop_
_entity_poly.entity_id
_entity_poly.type
_entity_poly.pdbx_seq_one_letter_code
_entity_poly.pdbx_strand_id
1 'polypeptide(L)'
;MVYISTDYVFDGQGETPWEPDCKDYAPLNVYGQSKLGGELAVAQTLEKYFIVRIAWVFGLNGKNFIKTMLKVAKNHPQVRVVNDQIGTPTYTYDLARLLVDMMETEKYGYYHVTNGNLPFRTN
;
A
#
# COMPACT_ATOMS: atom_id res chain seq x y z
N MET A 1 -17.79 -3.67 -4.75
CA MET A 1 -16.66 -4.52 -4.31
C MET A 1 -15.49 -3.66 -3.87
N VAL A 2 -14.80 -4.02 -2.80
CA VAL A 2 -13.54 -3.40 -2.38
C VAL A 2 -12.40 -4.38 -2.62
N TYR A 3 -11.40 -3.98 -3.39
CA TYR A 3 -10.19 -4.76 -3.64
C TYR A 3 -8.97 -4.04 -3.06
N ILE A 4 -8.32 -4.66 -2.09
CA ILE A 4 -7.10 -4.13 -1.48
C ILE A 4 -5.91 -4.53 -2.35
N SER A 5 -5.24 -3.53 -2.88
CA SER A 5 -4.06 -3.68 -3.74
C SER A 5 -2.82 -3.04 -3.10
N THR A 6 -1.79 -2.80 -3.88
CA THR A 6 -0.47 -2.38 -3.41
C THR A 6 0.15 -1.37 -4.38
N ASP A 7 1.07 -0.56 -3.89
CA ASP A 7 1.96 0.27 -4.70
C ASP A 7 2.93 -0.54 -5.57
N TYR A 8 3.14 -1.84 -5.27
CA TYR A 8 4.00 -2.75 -6.05
C TYR A 8 3.48 -3.07 -7.46
N VAL A 9 2.34 -2.54 -7.86
CA VAL A 9 1.90 -2.55 -9.26
C VAL A 9 2.75 -1.61 -10.14
N PHE A 10 3.48 -0.69 -9.53
CA PHE A 10 4.47 0.18 -10.16
C PHE A 10 5.90 -0.28 -9.86
N ASP A 11 6.87 0.25 -10.60
CA ASP A 11 8.29 -0.11 -10.44
C ASP A 11 9.00 0.61 -9.28
N GLY A 12 8.36 1.58 -8.66
CA GLY A 12 8.93 2.36 -7.56
C GLY A 12 9.99 3.36 -7.97
N GLN A 13 10.19 3.60 -9.27
CA GLN A 13 11.15 4.57 -9.78
C GLN A 13 10.55 5.97 -9.86
N GLY A 14 11.41 6.99 -9.78
CA GLY A 14 10.99 8.39 -9.86
C GLY A 14 10.99 9.10 -8.51
N GLU A 15 10.82 10.41 -8.58
CA GLU A 15 10.88 11.31 -7.41
C GLU A 15 9.51 11.89 -7.04
N THR A 16 8.50 11.67 -7.87
CA THR A 16 7.13 12.16 -7.64
C THR A 16 6.20 11.02 -7.24
N PRO A 17 5.22 11.27 -6.36
CA PRO A 17 4.21 10.28 -6.01
C PRO A 17 3.42 9.80 -7.24
N TRP A 18 3.08 8.51 -7.25
CA TRP A 18 2.21 7.92 -8.28
C TRP A 18 0.77 8.41 -8.10
N GLU A 19 0.15 8.80 -9.21
CA GLU A 19 -1.26 9.18 -9.22
C GLU A 19 -2.18 7.95 -9.33
N PRO A 20 -3.40 7.99 -8.75
CA PRO A 20 -4.31 6.84 -8.78
C PRO A 20 -4.74 6.40 -10.18
N ASP A 21 -4.81 7.33 -11.13
CA ASP A 21 -5.18 7.09 -12.53
C ASP A 21 -4.01 6.72 -13.44
N CYS A 22 -2.78 6.73 -12.92
CA CYS A 22 -1.60 6.28 -13.65
C CYS A 22 -1.73 4.82 -14.05
N LYS A 23 -1.44 4.50 -15.31
CA LYS A 23 -1.48 3.15 -15.87
C LYS A 23 -0.11 2.62 -16.29
N ASP A 24 0.95 3.30 -15.91
CA ASP A 24 2.33 2.88 -16.19
C ASP A 24 2.75 1.74 -15.26
N TYR A 25 2.00 0.63 -15.34
CA TYR A 25 2.22 -0.54 -14.51
C TYR A 25 3.51 -1.25 -14.89
N ALA A 26 4.36 -1.50 -13.90
CA ALA A 26 5.62 -2.20 -14.09
C ALA A 26 6.01 -2.99 -12.82
N PRO A 27 5.20 -3.99 -12.40
CA PRO A 27 5.49 -4.74 -11.19
C PRO A 27 6.79 -5.53 -11.31
N LEU A 28 7.67 -5.39 -10.32
CA LEU A 28 9.00 -5.99 -10.29
C LEU A 28 9.02 -7.42 -9.74
N ASN A 29 7.93 -7.88 -9.13
CA ASN A 29 7.85 -9.19 -8.49
C ASN A 29 6.49 -9.87 -8.73
N VAL A 30 6.44 -11.17 -8.40
CA VAL A 30 5.22 -11.99 -8.56
C VAL A 30 4.06 -11.46 -7.71
N TYR A 31 4.34 -10.93 -6.52
CA TYR A 31 3.31 -10.32 -5.68
C TYR A 31 2.65 -9.14 -6.39
N GLY A 32 3.43 -8.18 -6.88
CA GLY A 32 2.93 -7.03 -7.63
C GLY A 32 2.17 -7.45 -8.89
N GLN A 33 2.68 -8.44 -9.62
CA GLN A 33 2.02 -8.98 -10.81
C GLN A 33 0.66 -9.60 -10.48
N SER A 34 0.58 -10.40 -9.42
CA SER A 34 -0.67 -11.03 -9.00
C SER A 34 -1.72 -10.00 -8.54
N LYS A 35 -1.28 -8.97 -7.81
CA LYS A 35 -2.16 -7.88 -7.37
C LYS A 35 -2.67 -7.06 -8.55
N LEU A 36 -1.82 -6.75 -9.51
CA LEU A 36 -2.22 -6.08 -10.75
C LEU A 36 -3.23 -6.93 -11.56
N GLY A 37 -2.98 -8.22 -11.69
CA GLY A 37 -3.93 -9.14 -12.33
C GLY A 37 -5.32 -9.11 -11.67
N GLY A 38 -5.36 -9.04 -10.34
CA GLY A 38 -6.61 -8.88 -9.59
C GLY A 38 -7.30 -7.53 -9.83
N GLU A 39 -6.55 -6.43 -9.88
CA GLU A 39 -7.11 -5.11 -10.23
C GLU A 39 -7.77 -5.12 -11.61
N LEU A 40 -7.08 -5.65 -12.61
CA LEU A 40 -7.58 -5.72 -13.98
C LEU A 40 -8.82 -6.61 -14.07
N ALA A 41 -8.83 -7.75 -13.38
CA ALA A 41 -9.99 -8.65 -13.34
C ALA A 41 -11.21 -7.97 -12.72
N VAL A 42 -11.05 -7.24 -11.62
CA VAL A 42 -12.14 -6.48 -10.98
C VAL A 42 -12.67 -5.40 -11.91
N ALA A 43 -11.78 -4.60 -12.50
CA ALA A 43 -12.15 -3.49 -13.37
C ALA A 43 -12.83 -3.94 -14.68
N GLN A 44 -12.49 -5.12 -15.19
CA GLN A 44 -13.11 -5.70 -16.39
C GLN A 44 -14.46 -6.36 -16.12
N THR A 45 -14.69 -6.80 -14.89
CA THR A 45 -15.87 -7.59 -14.53
C THR A 45 -16.97 -6.76 -13.88
N LEU A 46 -16.61 -5.73 -13.13
CA LEU A 46 -17.53 -4.93 -12.33
C LEU A 46 -17.49 -3.46 -12.73
N GLU A 47 -18.64 -2.81 -12.63
CA GLU A 47 -18.75 -1.35 -12.80
C GLU A 47 -18.60 -0.61 -11.47
N LYS A 48 -19.03 -1.23 -10.36
CA LYS A 48 -19.06 -0.64 -9.02
C LYS A 48 -17.98 -1.26 -8.14
N TYR A 49 -16.81 -0.62 -8.12
CA TYR A 49 -15.67 -1.11 -7.35
C TYR A 49 -14.82 0.02 -6.77
N PHE A 50 -14.16 -0.28 -5.67
CA PHE A 50 -13.06 0.49 -5.11
C PHE A 50 -11.80 -0.36 -5.17
N ILE A 51 -10.80 0.08 -5.91
CA ILE A 51 -9.46 -0.51 -5.89
C ILE A 51 -8.59 0.40 -5.03
N VAL A 52 -8.17 -0.11 -3.87
CA VAL A 52 -7.47 0.66 -2.85
C VAL A 52 -6.04 0.15 -2.75
N ARG A 53 -5.09 0.94 -3.23
CA ARG A 53 -3.66 0.66 -3.14
C ARG A 53 -3.10 1.23 -1.85
N ILE A 54 -2.41 0.38 -1.12
CA ILE A 54 -1.79 0.70 0.17
C ILE A 54 -0.31 0.35 0.15
N ALA A 55 0.45 0.93 1.05
CA ALA A 55 1.88 0.68 1.21
C ALA A 55 2.24 0.59 2.69
N TRP A 56 3.28 -0.17 3.01
CA TRP A 56 3.89 -0.26 4.34
C TRP A 56 2.86 -0.43 5.45
N VAL A 57 2.09 -1.49 5.36
CA VAL A 57 0.98 -1.78 6.29
C VAL A 57 1.50 -2.16 7.67
N PHE A 58 0.94 -1.55 8.69
CA PHE A 58 1.19 -1.89 10.08
C PHE A 58 -0.08 -1.84 10.92
N GLY A 59 -0.08 -2.58 12.03
CA GLY A 59 -1.21 -2.63 12.94
C GLY A 59 -0.91 -3.46 14.18
N LEU A 60 -1.89 -3.54 15.08
CA LEU A 60 -1.77 -4.27 16.33
C LEU A 60 -1.67 -5.79 16.12
N ASN A 61 -2.37 -6.30 15.12
CA ASN A 61 -2.43 -7.72 14.83
C ASN A 61 -1.45 -8.11 13.71
N GLY A 62 -1.00 -9.35 13.72
CA GLY A 62 -0.10 -9.88 12.70
C GLY A 62 1.35 -9.38 12.80
N LYS A 63 2.17 -9.83 11.86
CA LYS A 63 3.56 -9.41 11.71
C LYS A 63 3.64 -8.16 10.85
N ASN A 64 4.51 -7.22 11.21
CA ASN A 64 4.79 -6.03 10.42
C ASN A 64 6.20 -5.51 10.70
N PHE A 65 6.65 -4.57 9.87
CA PHE A 65 7.99 -3.99 9.96
C PHE A 65 8.27 -3.37 11.33
N ILE A 66 7.34 -2.60 11.89
CA ILE A 66 7.51 -1.91 13.18
C ILE A 66 7.74 -2.91 14.31
N LYS A 67 6.89 -3.94 14.41
CA LYS A 67 7.05 -5.00 15.42
C LYS A 67 8.35 -5.77 15.25
N THR A 68 8.74 -6.04 14.01
CA THR A 68 9.99 -6.72 13.71
C THR A 68 11.17 -5.87 14.14
N MET A 69 11.19 -4.57 13.84
CA MET A 69 12.27 -3.67 14.25
C MET A 69 12.37 -3.55 15.77
N LEU A 70 11.26 -3.43 16.48
CA LEU A 70 11.25 -3.41 17.95
C LEU A 70 11.83 -4.68 18.55
N LYS A 71 11.50 -5.84 17.97
CA LYS A 71 12.03 -7.13 18.43
C LYS A 71 13.53 -7.25 18.15
N VAL A 72 13.98 -6.87 16.95
CA VAL A 72 15.40 -6.93 16.56
C VAL A 72 16.23 -5.96 17.40
N ALA A 73 15.75 -4.74 17.62
CA ALA A 73 16.45 -3.73 18.44
C ALA A 73 16.66 -4.16 19.89
N LYS A 74 15.77 -4.99 20.46
CA LYS A 74 15.94 -5.54 21.81
C LYS A 74 17.04 -6.58 21.90
N ASN A 75 17.33 -7.29 20.81
CA ASN A 75 18.22 -8.45 20.79
C ASN A 75 19.57 -8.20 20.12
N HIS A 76 19.73 -7.07 19.44
CA HIS A 76 20.94 -6.72 18.70
C HIS A 76 21.41 -5.29 18.99
N PRO A 77 22.74 -5.06 19.19
CA PRO A 77 23.27 -3.73 19.46
C PRO A 77 23.24 -2.81 18.22
N GLN A 78 23.18 -3.39 17.04
CA GLN A 78 23.10 -2.66 15.77
C GLN A 78 22.09 -3.32 14.84
N VAL A 79 21.32 -2.49 14.16
CA VAL A 79 20.34 -2.92 13.13
C VAL A 79 20.66 -2.20 11.82
N ARG A 80 20.80 -2.98 10.75
CA ARG A 80 20.95 -2.43 9.39
C ARG A 80 19.60 -2.38 8.71
N VAL A 81 19.24 -1.21 8.21
CA VAL A 81 17.97 -0.97 7.50
C VAL A 81 18.29 -0.32 6.15
N VAL A 82 17.55 -0.74 5.13
CA VAL A 82 17.58 -0.10 3.81
C VAL A 82 17.15 1.36 3.95
N ASN A 83 17.89 2.30 3.35
CA ASN A 83 17.66 3.73 3.53
C ASN A 83 17.33 4.49 2.23
N ASP A 84 17.23 3.79 1.12
CA ASP A 84 16.93 4.33 -0.21
C ASP A 84 15.46 4.15 -0.64
N GLN A 85 14.63 3.59 0.24
CA GLN A 85 13.20 3.45 0.01
C GLN A 85 12.42 4.63 0.60
N ILE A 86 11.60 5.25 -0.23
CA ILE A 86 10.69 6.34 0.14
C ILE A 86 9.26 5.84 0.00
N GLY A 87 8.46 6.02 1.02
CA GLY A 87 7.06 5.60 1.00
C GLY A 87 6.28 6.15 2.18
N THR A 88 5.00 5.90 2.20
CA THR A 88 4.10 6.36 3.25
C THR A 88 3.44 5.15 3.92
N PRO A 89 3.54 5.01 5.26
CA PRO A 89 2.96 3.88 5.96
C PRO A 89 1.43 3.94 5.99
N THR A 90 0.81 2.77 6.14
CA THR A 90 -0.65 2.62 6.26
C THR A 90 -1.00 1.93 7.57
N TYR A 91 -1.70 2.64 8.46
CA TYR A 91 -2.21 2.07 9.71
C TYR A 91 -3.54 1.36 9.44
N THR A 92 -3.62 0.08 9.77
CA THR A 92 -4.78 -0.77 9.46
C THR A 92 -6.08 -0.31 10.11
N TYR A 93 -6.01 0.28 11.31
CA TYR A 93 -7.18 0.81 12.00
C TYR A 93 -7.82 1.99 11.25
N ASP A 94 -7.00 2.93 10.80
CA ASP A 94 -7.47 4.09 10.02
C ASP A 94 -7.97 3.65 8.65
N LEU A 95 -7.27 2.71 8.01
CA LEU A 95 -7.70 2.13 6.74
C LEU A 95 -9.08 1.48 6.86
N ALA A 96 -9.31 0.68 7.89
CA ALA A 96 -10.58 0.00 8.09
C ALA A 96 -11.76 0.98 8.22
N ARG A 97 -11.57 2.06 8.96
CA ARG A 97 -12.59 3.13 9.10
C ARG A 97 -12.86 3.81 7.76
N LEU A 98 -11.81 4.16 7.03
CA LEU A 98 -11.95 4.78 5.72
C LEU A 98 -12.68 3.87 4.73
N LEU A 99 -12.39 2.57 4.73
CA LEU A 99 -13.06 1.60 3.85
C LEU A 99 -14.57 1.52 4.13
N VAL A 100 -14.97 1.56 5.39
CA VAL A 100 -16.40 1.60 5.77
C VAL A 100 -17.05 2.86 5.23
N ASP A 101 -16.43 4.03 5.42
CA ASP A 101 -16.94 5.30 4.90
C ASP A 101 -17.04 5.30 3.36
N MET A 102 -16.01 4.76 2.68
CA MET A 102 -16.01 4.64 1.21
C MET A 102 -17.16 3.78 0.70
N MET A 103 -17.45 2.65 1.35
CA MET A 103 -18.53 1.74 0.94
C MET A 103 -19.91 2.36 1.03
N GLU A 104 -20.10 3.40 1.83
CA GLU A 104 -21.34 4.16 1.93
C GLU A 104 -21.51 5.21 0.81
N THR A 105 -20.50 5.38 -0.03
CA THR A 105 -20.50 6.29 -1.17
C THR A 105 -20.64 5.54 -2.50
N GLU A 106 -20.88 6.29 -3.57
CA GLU A 106 -20.85 5.80 -4.95
C GLU A 106 -19.63 6.34 -5.73
N LYS A 107 -18.60 6.79 -5.03
CA LYS A 107 -17.36 7.35 -5.61
C LYS A 107 -16.39 6.24 -6.01
N TYR A 108 -16.83 5.36 -6.90
CA TYR A 108 -16.08 4.20 -7.37
C TYR A 108 -14.80 4.60 -8.09
N GLY A 109 -13.84 3.67 -8.15
CA GLY A 109 -12.59 3.83 -8.89
C GLY A 109 -11.35 3.42 -8.12
N TYR A 110 -10.22 3.98 -8.54
CA TYR A 110 -8.89 3.73 -7.97
C TYR A 110 -8.53 4.77 -6.93
N TYR A 111 -7.93 4.29 -5.82
CA TYR A 111 -7.49 5.16 -4.71
C TYR A 111 -6.12 4.73 -4.22
N HIS A 112 -5.28 5.72 -3.90
CA HIS A 112 -4.08 5.53 -3.09
C HIS A 112 -4.37 5.96 -1.66
N VAL A 113 -4.21 5.05 -0.71
CA VAL A 113 -4.55 5.29 0.69
C VAL A 113 -3.38 4.97 1.59
N THR A 114 -2.87 5.99 2.26
CA THR A 114 -1.79 5.89 3.24
C THR A 114 -2.00 6.93 4.35
N ASN A 115 -1.29 6.77 5.47
CA ASN A 115 -1.29 7.75 6.55
C ASN A 115 -0.22 8.81 6.30
N GLY A 116 -0.62 10.09 6.40
CA GLY A 116 0.26 11.24 6.29
C GLY A 116 0.45 11.76 4.87
N ASN A 117 0.85 13.02 4.80
CA ASN A 117 1.02 13.75 3.55
C ASN A 117 2.48 13.84 3.10
N LEU A 118 3.41 13.32 3.91
CA LEU A 118 4.83 13.34 3.60
C LEU A 118 5.36 11.92 3.42
N PRO A 119 6.18 11.68 2.41
CA PRO A 119 6.83 10.40 2.25
C PRO A 119 7.76 10.11 3.43
N PHE A 120 7.70 8.91 3.95
CA PHE A 120 8.58 8.43 4.99
C PHE A 120 9.82 7.81 4.36
N ARG A 121 10.99 8.19 4.83
CA ARG A 121 12.26 7.61 4.40
C ARG A 121 12.83 6.73 5.51
N THR A 122 13.11 5.48 5.21
CA THR A 122 13.85 4.60 6.12
C THR A 122 15.33 4.96 6.07
N ASN A 123 15.86 5.38 7.20
CA ASN A 123 17.30 5.62 7.38
C ASN A 123 18.02 4.38 7.90
#